data_ec70d7a84262625e213bb43dd02d9194
#
_entry.id   ec70d7a84262625e213bb43dd02d9194
#
_cell.length_a   1.000
_cell.length_b   1.000
_cell.length_c   1.000
_cell.angle_alpha   90.00
_cell.angle_beta   90.00
_cell.angle_gamma   90.00
#
_symmetry.space_group_name_H-M   'P 1'
#
loop_
_entity.id
_entity.type
_entity.pdbx_description
1 polymer ?
#
loop_
_entity_poly.entity_id
_entity_poly.type
_entity_poly.pdbx_seq_one_letter_code
_entity_poly.pdbx_strand_id
1 'polypeptide(L)'
;MSSIKEGYLYDPVAKKPRKATDEEYVRQEMLKALVSEYDYVFSDMETEYTVKVGSESKRVDIAIFKQGEKHLQENIVLIVECKAAQVKLNDKNDGVGQLIAYVAVCPACLYGLWTNGPGCERQVVKRAGIGSGTVSRTDFDIPRFGQEESDDKGPRLNDLKPATTESLRWRFKKCHDIIATSGEDKMTAFWELLKVIETKIEDEREDKEFADFYASQSECKTQDGISKIYARINALYKRLFHGKYKGILGESINIKPASLARIVCELQNYSLLETSASVKGAAYEEIVGSNLRGDKGEFFTPRGVIDAAVTMLDIQPEDICTDLACGSGGFVISMLEAGKNAISKNTASEKVIFQRPFVGNRAFFQ
;
A
#
# COMPACT_ATOMS: atom_id res chain seq x y z
N MET A 1 4.01 -26.09 20.04
CA MET A 1 4.42 -24.67 19.99
C MET A 1 4.66 -24.24 21.43
N SER A 2 5.91 -23.92 21.80
CA SER A 2 6.20 -23.39 23.15
C SER A 2 5.52 -22.03 23.30
N SER A 3 4.77 -21.83 24.36
CA SER A 3 4.11 -20.56 24.67
C SER A 3 5.18 -19.44 24.77
N ILE A 4 5.05 -18.41 23.95
CA ILE A 4 5.91 -17.23 24.04
C ILE A 4 5.59 -16.54 25.37
N LYS A 5 6.61 -16.16 26.13
CA LYS A 5 6.47 -15.47 27.41
C LYS A 5 5.78 -14.12 27.19
N GLU A 6 4.87 -13.73 28.07
CA GLU A 6 4.23 -12.42 28.06
C GLU A 6 5.27 -11.30 28.01
N GLY A 7 5.05 -10.28 27.16
CA GLY A 7 6.01 -9.18 26.90
C GLY A 7 7.13 -9.52 25.93
N TYR A 8 7.03 -10.62 25.17
CA TYR A 8 7.96 -11.01 24.13
C TYR A 8 7.23 -11.28 22.81
N LEU A 9 7.92 -11.03 21.69
CA LEU A 9 7.52 -11.37 20.32
C LEU A 9 8.49 -12.42 19.77
N TYR A 10 8.02 -13.26 18.85
CA TYR A 10 8.87 -14.25 18.20
C TYR A 10 9.48 -13.65 16.93
N ASP A 11 10.81 -13.63 16.86
CA ASP A 11 11.55 -13.25 15.66
C ASP A 11 11.67 -14.49 14.74
N PRO A 12 10.97 -14.52 13.58
CA PRO A 12 10.96 -15.67 12.69
C PRO A 12 12.28 -15.88 11.94
N VAL A 13 13.09 -14.82 11.79
CA VAL A 13 14.39 -14.86 11.15
C VAL A 13 15.44 -15.41 12.13
N ALA A 14 15.58 -14.78 13.29
CA ALA A 14 16.54 -15.21 14.31
C ALA A 14 16.06 -16.46 15.09
N LYS A 15 14.80 -16.92 14.89
CA LYS A 15 14.17 -18.08 15.56
C LYS A 15 14.25 -18.04 17.08
N LYS A 16 14.08 -16.86 17.67
CA LYS A 16 14.15 -16.64 19.12
C LYS A 16 13.15 -15.57 19.59
N PRO A 17 12.76 -15.61 20.88
CA PRO A 17 11.94 -14.54 21.46
C PRO A 17 12.75 -13.25 21.62
N ARG A 18 12.12 -12.12 21.34
CA ARG A 18 12.63 -10.76 21.55
C ARG A 18 11.70 -9.99 22.45
N LYS A 19 12.23 -9.03 23.23
CA LYS A 19 11.41 -8.16 24.07
C LYS A 19 10.46 -7.33 23.19
N ALA A 20 9.19 -7.31 23.53
CA ALA A 20 8.16 -6.55 22.84
C ALA A 20 8.33 -5.04 23.14
N THR A 21 9.09 -4.33 22.31
CA THR A 21 9.23 -2.89 22.31
C THR A 21 8.46 -2.33 21.10
N ASP A 22 8.14 -1.03 21.10
CA ASP A 22 7.46 -0.38 19.98
C ASP A 22 8.23 -0.60 18.66
N GLU A 23 9.56 -0.51 18.70
CA GLU A 23 10.43 -0.76 17.54
C GLU A 23 10.38 -2.24 17.10
N GLU A 24 10.33 -3.17 18.04
CA GLU A 24 10.22 -4.61 17.72
C GLU A 24 8.87 -4.94 17.07
N TYR A 25 7.76 -4.29 17.49
CA TYR A 25 6.49 -4.41 16.79
C TYR A 25 6.59 -3.95 15.33
N VAL A 26 7.21 -2.80 15.07
CA VAL A 26 7.44 -2.30 13.71
C VAL A 26 8.29 -3.27 12.89
N ARG A 27 9.35 -3.83 13.48
CA ARG A 27 10.22 -4.80 12.83
C ARG A 27 9.48 -6.08 12.45
N GLN A 28 8.65 -6.61 13.35
CA GLN A 28 7.85 -7.83 13.08
C GLN A 28 6.83 -7.61 11.96
N GLU A 29 6.15 -6.47 11.93
CA GLU A 29 5.22 -6.13 10.84
C GLU A 29 5.98 -5.96 9.52
N MET A 30 7.17 -5.36 9.54
CA MET A 30 7.99 -5.21 8.34
C MET A 30 8.50 -6.56 7.82
N LEU A 31 8.90 -7.49 8.70
CA LEU A 31 9.29 -8.86 8.32
C LEU A 31 8.14 -9.61 7.62
N LYS A 32 6.92 -9.46 8.14
CA LYS A 32 5.71 -10.03 7.49
C LYS A 32 5.49 -9.42 6.11
N ALA A 33 5.57 -8.09 6.00
CA ALA A 33 5.39 -7.38 4.73
C ALA A 33 6.45 -7.78 3.69
N LEU A 34 7.72 -7.90 4.09
CA LEU A 34 8.80 -8.34 3.21
C LEU A 34 8.52 -9.71 2.57
N VAL A 35 7.88 -10.62 3.31
CA VAL A 35 7.51 -11.94 2.78
C VAL A 35 6.22 -11.88 1.97
N SER A 36 5.15 -11.25 2.51
CA SER A 36 3.81 -11.31 1.91
C SER A 36 3.60 -10.35 0.74
N GLU A 37 4.27 -9.18 0.76
CA GLU A 37 4.10 -8.13 -0.25
C GLU A 37 5.28 -8.03 -1.22
N TYR A 38 6.51 -8.36 -0.75
CA TYR A 38 7.74 -8.16 -1.52
C TYR A 38 8.44 -9.46 -1.94
N ASP A 39 7.89 -10.64 -1.62
CA ASP A 39 8.39 -11.96 -2.04
C ASP A 39 9.78 -12.36 -1.52
N TYR A 40 10.34 -11.64 -0.57
CA TYR A 40 11.58 -12.05 0.07
C TYR A 40 11.35 -13.24 1.00
N VAL A 41 12.38 -14.06 1.20
CA VAL A 41 12.31 -15.24 2.08
C VAL A 41 13.15 -15.05 3.33
N PHE A 42 12.68 -15.57 4.47
CA PHE A 42 13.40 -15.43 5.75
C PHE A 42 14.81 -16.00 5.73
N SER A 43 15.09 -16.99 4.86
CA SER A 43 16.44 -17.57 4.73
C SER A 43 17.48 -16.59 4.22
N ASP A 44 17.06 -15.55 3.52
CA ASP A 44 17.95 -14.54 2.94
C ASP A 44 17.98 -13.26 3.79
N MET A 45 17.51 -13.34 5.04
CA MET A 45 17.45 -12.21 5.99
C MET A 45 18.24 -12.48 7.24
N GLU A 46 18.76 -11.42 7.85
CA GLU A 46 19.18 -11.38 9.25
C GLU A 46 18.63 -10.17 9.97
N THR A 47 18.24 -10.35 11.22
CA THR A 47 17.81 -9.27 12.11
C THR A 47 18.95 -8.84 13.01
N GLU A 48 19.07 -7.53 13.27
CA GLU A 48 20.17 -6.94 14.07
C GLU A 48 21.57 -7.31 13.53
N TYR A 49 21.71 -7.31 12.21
CA TYR A 49 22.99 -7.59 11.56
C TYR A 49 24.00 -6.47 11.80
N THR A 50 25.24 -6.83 12.05
CA THR A 50 26.31 -5.85 12.31
C THR A 50 27.01 -5.46 11.01
N VAL A 51 26.97 -4.17 10.67
CA VAL A 51 27.70 -3.58 9.54
C VAL A 51 28.87 -2.72 10.04
N LYS A 52 29.96 -2.70 9.30
CA LYS A 52 31.11 -1.82 9.56
C LYS A 52 30.92 -0.52 8.80
N VAL A 53 30.94 0.60 9.54
CA VAL A 53 30.87 1.97 9.00
C VAL A 53 32.18 2.68 9.40
N GLY A 54 33.15 2.69 8.50
CA GLY A 54 34.50 3.14 8.83
C GLY A 54 35.15 2.23 9.89
N SER A 55 35.55 2.79 11.02
CA SER A 55 36.11 2.07 12.17
C SER A 55 35.07 1.56 13.15
N GLU A 56 33.80 1.96 13.02
CA GLU A 56 32.74 1.60 13.94
C GLU A 56 31.93 0.40 13.47
N SER A 57 31.42 -0.38 14.42
CA SER A 57 30.43 -1.42 14.17
C SER A 57 29.06 -0.90 14.54
N LYS A 58 28.14 -0.89 13.58
CA LYS A 58 26.74 -0.47 13.75
C LYS A 58 25.83 -1.67 13.51
N ARG A 59 24.60 -1.58 14.03
CA ARG A 59 23.62 -2.65 13.88
C ARG A 59 22.47 -2.14 13.02
N VAL A 60 22.11 -2.91 11.99
CA VAL A 60 20.93 -2.67 11.15
C VAL A 60 19.79 -3.58 11.59
N ASP A 61 18.56 -3.10 11.53
CA ASP A 61 17.41 -3.84 12.03
C ASP A 61 17.11 -5.08 11.21
N ILE A 62 17.08 -4.97 9.88
CA ILE A 62 16.93 -6.09 8.94
C ILE A 62 17.92 -5.90 7.80
N ALA A 63 18.76 -6.88 7.56
CA ALA A 63 19.59 -6.99 6.36
C ALA A 63 19.05 -8.10 5.47
N ILE A 64 18.92 -7.84 4.17
CA ILE A 64 18.52 -8.81 3.16
C ILE A 64 19.70 -9.05 2.24
N PHE A 65 20.04 -10.31 2.07
CA PHE A 65 21.19 -10.76 1.32
C PHE A 65 20.82 -11.29 -0.05
N LYS A 66 21.80 -11.29 -0.95
CA LYS A 66 21.63 -11.90 -2.25
C LYS A 66 21.38 -13.40 -2.09
N GLN A 67 20.34 -13.90 -2.75
CA GLN A 67 19.89 -15.28 -2.64
C GLN A 67 21.02 -16.28 -2.92
N GLY A 68 21.18 -17.26 -2.02
CA GLY A 68 22.17 -18.31 -2.13
C GLY A 68 23.60 -17.92 -1.79
N GLU A 69 23.85 -16.65 -1.45
CA GLU A 69 25.15 -16.17 -1.03
C GLU A 69 25.31 -16.20 0.49
N LYS A 70 26.56 -16.14 0.95
CA LYS A 70 26.84 -16.03 2.39
C LYS A 70 26.34 -14.69 2.92
N HIS A 71 25.86 -14.67 4.14
CA HIS A 71 25.42 -13.45 4.85
C HIS A 71 26.64 -12.62 5.28
N LEU A 72 27.24 -11.94 4.32
CA LEU A 72 28.37 -11.03 4.49
C LEU A 72 27.95 -9.62 4.04
N GLN A 73 28.58 -8.59 4.62
CA GLN A 73 28.23 -7.19 4.35
C GLN A 73 28.25 -6.85 2.85
N GLU A 74 29.19 -7.43 2.10
CA GLU A 74 29.30 -7.24 0.64
C GLU A 74 28.15 -7.83 -0.15
N ASN A 75 27.36 -8.76 0.42
CA ASN A 75 26.24 -9.43 -0.21
C ASN A 75 24.88 -8.85 0.21
N ILE A 76 24.85 -7.81 1.03
CA ILE A 76 23.61 -7.12 1.41
C ILE A 76 23.06 -6.38 0.19
N VAL A 77 21.80 -6.65 -0.18
CA VAL A 77 21.11 -6.00 -1.32
C VAL A 77 20.07 -4.97 -0.88
N LEU A 78 19.53 -5.12 0.33
CA LEU A 78 18.54 -4.21 0.92
C LEU A 78 18.74 -4.13 2.44
N ILE A 79 18.63 -2.93 2.99
CA ILE A 79 18.65 -2.67 4.43
C ILE A 79 17.31 -2.04 4.84
N VAL A 80 16.74 -2.52 5.95
CA VAL A 80 15.56 -1.89 6.57
C VAL A 80 15.91 -1.42 7.97
N GLU A 81 15.57 -0.16 8.27
CA GLU A 81 15.62 0.45 9.60
C GLU A 81 14.21 0.68 10.12
N CYS A 82 13.92 0.11 11.27
CA CYS A 82 12.64 0.18 11.96
C CYS A 82 12.78 1.06 13.20
N LYS A 83 11.88 1.99 13.39
CA LYS A 83 11.89 2.90 14.54
C LYS A 83 10.52 2.92 15.21
N ALA A 84 10.49 3.30 16.47
CA ALA A 84 9.23 3.55 17.18
C ALA A 84 8.49 4.76 16.58
N ALA A 85 7.16 4.78 16.64
CA ALA A 85 6.29 5.75 15.96
C ALA A 85 6.60 7.22 16.28
N GLN A 86 7.19 7.51 17.45
CA GLN A 86 7.58 8.86 17.85
C GLN A 86 8.86 9.38 17.21
N VAL A 87 9.71 8.50 16.65
CA VAL A 87 10.95 8.89 15.96
C VAL A 87 10.60 9.47 14.60
N LYS A 88 11.10 10.66 14.30
CA LYS A 88 10.83 11.35 13.03
C LYS A 88 11.85 11.01 11.96
N LEU A 89 11.41 11.06 10.71
CA LEU A 89 12.22 10.80 9.53
C LEU A 89 13.53 11.62 9.48
N ASN A 90 13.50 12.85 9.96
CA ASN A 90 14.64 13.77 9.95
C ASN A 90 15.39 13.83 11.30
N ASP A 91 15.17 12.85 12.18
CA ASP A 91 15.97 12.75 13.42
C ASP A 91 17.46 12.69 13.09
N LYS A 92 18.29 13.35 13.92
CA LYS A 92 19.74 13.46 13.67
C LYS A 92 20.47 12.12 13.81
N ASN A 93 20.02 11.28 14.74
CA ASN A 93 20.68 10.02 15.10
C ASN A 93 19.98 8.81 14.49
N ASP A 94 18.64 8.80 14.54
CA ASP A 94 17.78 7.66 14.23
C ASP A 94 16.95 7.86 12.96
N GLY A 95 17.14 8.98 12.27
CA GLY A 95 16.43 9.30 11.02
C GLY A 95 17.05 8.64 9.78
N VAL A 96 16.54 9.02 8.62
CA VAL A 96 16.96 8.46 7.31
C VAL A 96 18.45 8.67 6.99
N GLY A 97 19.09 9.65 7.62
CA GLY A 97 20.55 9.88 7.45
C GLY A 97 21.39 8.69 7.89
N GLN A 98 20.99 8.00 8.95
CA GLN A 98 21.62 6.77 9.42
C GLN A 98 21.53 5.66 8.36
N LEU A 99 20.34 5.44 7.79
CA LEU A 99 20.12 4.46 6.73
C LEU A 99 20.97 4.75 5.48
N ILE A 100 21.07 6.02 5.07
CA ILE A 100 21.91 6.44 3.94
C ILE A 100 23.35 6.01 4.17
N ALA A 101 23.89 6.22 5.38
CA ALA A 101 25.25 5.82 5.73
C ALA A 101 25.43 4.29 5.66
N TYR A 102 24.46 3.51 6.10
CA TYR A 102 24.51 2.06 6.03
C TYR A 102 24.47 1.53 4.59
N VAL A 103 23.55 2.05 3.77
CA VAL A 103 23.49 1.69 2.34
C VAL A 103 24.80 2.07 1.64
N ALA A 104 25.41 3.22 1.98
CA ALA A 104 26.64 3.68 1.34
C ALA A 104 27.84 2.74 1.58
N VAL A 105 27.93 2.06 2.71
CA VAL A 105 29.05 1.16 3.05
C VAL A 105 28.84 -0.29 2.64
N CYS A 106 27.66 -0.68 2.16
CA CYS A 106 27.34 -2.02 1.69
C CYS A 106 27.38 -2.03 0.16
N PRO A 107 28.44 -2.56 -0.49
CA PRO A 107 28.70 -2.31 -1.92
C PRO A 107 27.62 -2.84 -2.87
N ALA A 108 26.97 -3.96 -2.56
CA ALA A 108 25.88 -4.53 -3.34
C ALA A 108 24.50 -3.94 -2.99
N CYS A 109 24.40 -3.17 -1.89
CA CYS A 109 23.13 -2.62 -1.41
C CYS A 109 22.66 -1.49 -2.31
N LEU A 110 21.56 -1.72 -3.04
CA LEU A 110 20.94 -0.72 -3.92
C LEU A 110 19.86 0.07 -3.24
N TYR A 111 19.16 -0.53 -2.26
CA TYR A 111 18.01 0.07 -1.61
C TYR A 111 18.13 0.05 -0.09
N GLY A 112 17.55 1.05 0.53
CA GLY A 112 17.29 1.07 1.96
C GLY A 112 15.87 1.55 2.23
N LEU A 113 15.25 1.03 3.27
CA LEU A 113 13.93 1.43 3.74
C LEU A 113 14.01 1.85 5.20
N TRP A 114 13.60 3.07 5.49
CA TRP A 114 13.38 3.56 6.85
C TRP A 114 11.87 3.61 7.13
N THR A 115 11.43 3.11 8.29
CA THR A 115 10.02 3.15 8.69
C THR A 115 9.88 3.23 10.21
N ASN A 116 8.89 3.96 10.70
CA ASN A 116 8.50 3.99 12.11
C ASN A 116 7.11 3.36 12.35
N GLY A 117 6.69 2.52 11.45
CA GLY A 117 5.53 1.65 11.60
C GLY A 117 4.40 1.91 10.61
N PRO A 118 3.40 1.02 10.62
CA PRO A 118 2.20 1.15 9.80
C PRO A 118 1.46 2.46 10.10
N GLY A 119 1.05 3.16 9.04
CA GLY A 119 0.33 4.43 9.18
C GLY A 119 1.19 5.64 9.61
N CYS A 120 2.50 5.45 9.79
CA CYS A 120 3.45 6.48 10.20
C CYS A 120 4.35 6.92 9.01
N GLU A 121 5.58 7.35 9.30
CA GLU A 121 6.51 7.80 8.25
C GLU A 121 7.26 6.63 7.62
N ARG A 122 7.52 6.72 6.32
CA ARG A 122 8.31 5.75 5.56
C ARG A 122 9.10 6.47 4.48
N GLN A 123 10.35 6.10 4.28
CA GLN A 123 11.21 6.63 3.24
C GLN A 123 12.11 5.56 2.64
N VAL A 124 12.09 5.44 1.33
CA VAL A 124 13.05 4.62 0.59
C VAL A 124 14.23 5.50 0.18
N VAL A 125 15.42 4.93 0.27
CA VAL A 125 16.66 5.48 -0.30
C VAL A 125 17.19 4.52 -1.37
N LYS A 126 17.75 5.09 -2.42
CA LYS A 126 18.31 4.32 -3.54
C LYS A 126 19.73 4.78 -3.83
N ARG A 127 20.62 3.82 -4.06
CA ARG A 127 21.97 4.06 -4.60
C ARG A 127 21.88 4.32 -6.11
N ALA A 128 22.66 5.24 -6.63
CA ALA A 128 22.68 5.57 -8.07
C ALA A 128 23.11 4.39 -8.96
N GLY A 129 23.82 3.41 -8.42
CA GLY A 129 24.26 2.19 -9.09
C GLY A 129 25.20 1.40 -8.20
N ILE A 130 25.42 0.12 -8.51
CA ILE A 130 26.37 -0.75 -7.79
C ILE A 130 27.75 -0.09 -7.79
N GLY A 131 28.38 0.02 -6.62
CA GLY A 131 29.69 0.67 -6.45
C GLY A 131 29.66 2.20 -6.42
N SER A 132 28.52 2.86 -6.66
CA SER A 132 28.38 4.31 -6.49
C SER A 132 28.36 4.68 -5.01
N GLY A 133 29.04 5.78 -4.64
CA GLY A 133 28.93 6.37 -3.29
C GLY A 133 27.68 7.20 -3.09
N THR A 134 26.92 7.49 -4.15
CA THR A 134 25.75 8.37 -4.09
C THR A 134 24.49 7.61 -3.73
N VAL A 135 23.91 7.94 -2.58
CA VAL A 135 22.63 7.42 -2.09
C VAL A 135 21.67 8.60 -1.90
N SER A 136 20.47 8.51 -2.45
CA SER A 136 19.46 9.58 -2.38
C SER A 136 18.09 9.03 -2.01
N ARG A 137 17.21 9.90 -1.49
CA ARG A 137 15.79 9.57 -1.27
C ARG A 137 15.10 9.37 -2.60
N THR A 138 14.13 8.47 -2.63
CA THR A 138 13.26 8.22 -3.78
C THR A 138 11.79 8.11 -3.34
N ASP A 139 10.88 8.47 -4.24
CA ASP A 139 9.44 8.27 -4.06
C ASP A 139 9.00 6.85 -4.50
N PHE A 140 9.88 6.09 -5.15
CA PHE A 140 9.63 4.69 -5.49
C PHE A 140 9.75 3.80 -4.27
N ASP A 141 8.97 2.72 -4.27
CA ASP A 141 9.07 1.69 -3.24
C ASP A 141 10.32 0.81 -3.44
N ILE A 142 10.65 -0.01 -2.45
CA ILE A 142 11.64 -1.07 -2.60
C ILE A 142 11.14 -2.08 -3.63
N PRO A 143 12.04 -2.69 -4.43
CA PRO A 143 11.63 -3.69 -5.41
C PRO A 143 11.15 -4.97 -4.72
N ARG A 144 10.28 -5.71 -5.38
CA ARG A 144 10.01 -7.10 -5.03
C ARG A 144 11.17 -7.98 -5.41
N PHE A 145 11.31 -9.09 -4.70
CA PHE A 145 12.32 -10.09 -5.06
C PHE A 145 12.11 -10.57 -6.50
N GLY A 146 13.19 -10.55 -7.29
CA GLY A 146 13.17 -10.96 -8.70
C GLY A 146 12.51 -9.95 -9.66
N GLN A 147 12.03 -8.82 -9.18
CA GLN A 147 11.51 -7.76 -10.03
C GLN A 147 12.67 -6.98 -10.69
N GLU A 148 12.77 -7.10 -12.02
CA GLU A 148 13.63 -6.23 -12.81
C GLU A 148 12.99 -4.85 -12.98
N GLU A 149 13.79 -3.80 -12.84
CA GLU A 149 13.34 -2.44 -13.16
C GLU A 149 13.21 -2.29 -14.68
N SER A 150 11.97 -2.31 -15.17
CA SER A 150 11.67 -1.99 -16.56
C SER A 150 11.33 -0.50 -16.64
N ASP A 151 12.16 0.29 -17.32
CA ASP A 151 11.93 1.74 -17.50
C ASP A 151 10.86 2.06 -18.56
N ASP A 152 10.52 1.10 -19.44
CA ASP A 152 9.72 1.37 -20.64
C ASP A 152 8.28 0.84 -20.58
N LYS A 153 7.94 0.02 -19.58
CA LYS A 153 6.60 -0.58 -19.44
C LYS A 153 6.13 -0.54 -17.99
N GLY A 154 4.82 -0.53 -17.80
CA GLY A 154 4.22 -0.71 -16.49
C GLY A 154 4.48 -2.11 -15.91
N PRO A 155 4.11 -2.34 -14.63
CA PRO A 155 4.21 -3.65 -14.02
C PRO A 155 3.30 -4.64 -14.77
N ARG A 156 3.69 -5.92 -14.79
CA ARG A 156 2.80 -6.98 -15.29
C ARG A 156 1.61 -7.12 -14.35
N LEU A 157 0.41 -7.20 -14.90
CA LEU A 157 -0.81 -7.30 -14.09
C LEU A 157 -0.81 -8.57 -13.21
N ASN A 158 -0.31 -9.68 -13.74
CA ASN A 158 -0.24 -10.95 -13.00
C ASN A 158 0.78 -10.95 -11.85
N ASP A 159 1.71 -10.00 -11.83
CA ASP A 159 2.71 -9.86 -10.76
C ASP A 159 2.23 -8.91 -9.65
N LEU A 160 1.11 -8.21 -9.86
CA LEU A 160 0.52 -7.34 -8.83
C LEU A 160 -0.03 -8.20 -7.68
N LYS A 161 0.11 -7.72 -6.46
CA LYS A 161 -0.41 -8.39 -5.26
C LYS A 161 -1.38 -7.50 -4.50
N PRO A 162 -2.40 -8.10 -3.87
CA PRO A 162 -3.29 -7.35 -3.01
C PRO A 162 -2.51 -6.71 -1.86
N ALA A 163 -2.89 -5.48 -1.52
CA ALA A 163 -2.30 -4.78 -0.38
C ALA A 163 -2.86 -5.32 0.95
N THR A 164 -2.05 -5.29 2.00
CA THR A 164 -2.53 -5.49 3.36
C THR A 164 -3.30 -4.25 3.85
N THR A 165 -4.14 -4.41 4.88
CA THR A 165 -4.91 -3.29 5.45
C THR A 165 -4.00 -2.15 5.88
N GLU A 166 -2.92 -2.45 6.58
CA GLU A 166 -2.00 -1.44 7.12
C GLU A 166 -1.24 -0.72 6.01
N SER A 167 -0.75 -1.48 5.02
CA SER A 167 -0.04 -0.92 3.86
C SER A 167 -0.94 0.01 3.05
N LEU A 168 -2.20 -0.39 2.80
CA LEU A 168 -3.13 0.40 2.00
C LEU A 168 -3.61 1.67 2.72
N ARG A 169 -3.90 1.59 4.02
CA ARG A 169 -4.23 2.75 4.85
C ARG A 169 -3.15 3.82 4.79
N TRP A 170 -1.91 3.41 4.99
CA TRP A 170 -0.78 4.32 4.95
C TRP A 170 -0.62 4.96 3.57
N ARG A 171 -0.70 4.16 2.48
CA ARG A 171 -0.55 4.66 1.11
C ARG A 171 -1.66 5.62 0.73
N PHE A 172 -2.90 5.30 1.06
CA PHE A 172 -4.03 6.18 0.76
C PHE A 172 -3.92 7.50 1.52
N LYS A 173 -3.55 7.47 2.80
CA LYS A 173 -3.27 8.67 3.58
C LYS A 173 -2.14 9.49 2.96
N LYS A 174 -1.01 8.87 2.62
CA LYS A 174 0.12 9.53 1.96
C LYS A 174 -0.30 10.17 0.64
N CYS A 175 -1.04 9.45 -0.21
CA CYS A 175 -1.54 9.97 -1.47
C CYS A 175 -2.48 11.17 -1.27
N HIS A 176 -3.39 11.09 -0.31
CA HIS A 176 -4.27 12.21 0.05
C HIS A 176 -3.45 13.43 0.51
N ASP A 177 -2.48 13.24 1.40
CA ASP A 177 -1.63 14.31 1.91
C ASP A 177 -0.77 14.96 0.81
N ILE A 178 -0.31 14.20 -0.18
CA ILE A 178 0.39 14.73 -1.37
C ILE A 178 -0.50 15.73 -2.12
N ILE A 179 -1.79 15.44 -2.30
CA ILE A 179 -2.73 16.32 -2.99
C ILE A 179 -3.04 17.53 -2.12
N ALA A 180 -3.40 17.34 -0.85
CA ALA A 180 -3.77 18.41 0.08
C ALA A 180 -2.60 19.40 0.29
N THR A 181 -1.37 18.93 0.43
CA THR A 181 -0.19 19.80 0.57
C THR A 181 0.18 20.54 -0.72
N SER A 182 -0.36 20.12 -1.87
CA SER A 182 -0.17 20.83 -3.14
C SER A 182 -1.06 22.07 -3.31
N GLY A 183 -1.94 22.36 -2.36
CA GLY A 183 -2.80 23.56 -2.31
C GLY A 183 -4.29 23.31 -2.51
N GLU A 184 -4.69 22.03 -2.62
CA GLU A 184 -6.10 21.64 -2.68
C GLU A 184 -6.70 21.52 -1.26
N ASP A 185 -7.98 21.81 -1.12
CA ASP A 185 -8.69 21.49 0.11
C ASP A 185 -8.86 19.97 0.29
N LYS A 186 -9.08 19.54 1.51
CA LYS A 186 -9.12 18.11 1.87
C LYS A 186 -10.23 17.32 1.15
N MET A 187 -11.36 17.95 0.90
CA MET A 187 -12.48 17.29 0.20
C MET A 187 -12.14 17.12 -1.28
N THR A 188 -11.60 18.16 -1.92
CA THR A 188 -11.10 18.08 -3.30
C THR A 188 -10.01 17.02 -3.42
N ALA A 189 -9.06 16.97 -2.47
CA ALA A 189 -8.03 15.95 -2.42
C ALA A 189 -8.59 14.53 -2.34
N PHE A 190 -9.65 14.32 -1.57
CA PHE A 190 -10.33 13.03 -1.48
C PHE A 190 -10.96 12.63 -2.83
N TRP A 191 -11.73 13.53 -3.46
CA TRP A 191 -12.37 13.22 -4.75
C TRP A 191 -11.36 12.97 -5.88
N GLU A 192 -10.29 13.74 -5.90
CA GLU A 192 -9.23 13.54 -6.90
C GLU A 192 -8.50 12.21 -6.68
N LEU A 193 -8.19 11.84 -5.43
CA LEU A 193 -7.60 10.55 -5.11
C LEU A 193 -8.52 9.40 -5.50
N LEU A 194 -9.83 9.53 -5.27
CA LEU A 194 -10.81 8.52 -5.66
C LEU A 194 -10.78 8.26 -7.17
N LYS A 195 -10.71 9.32 -8.02
CA LYS A 195 -10.55 9.16 -9.46
C LYS A 195 -9.32 8.36 -9.84
N VAL A 196 -8.18 8.61 -9.18
CA VAL A 196 -6.91 7.89 -9.42
C VAL A 196 -7.05 6.41 -9.04
N ILE A 197 -7.65 6.12 -7.87
CA ILE A 197 -7.85 4.75 -7.39
C ILE A 197 -8.77 3.97 -8.34
N GLU A 198 -9.90 4.56 -8.73
CA GLU A 198 -10.83 3.92 -9.66
C GLU A 198 -10.18 3.71 -11.05
N THR A 199 -9.36 4.66 -11.52
CA THR A 199 -8.61 4.50 -12.77
C THR A 199 -7.70 3.28 -12.71
N LYS A 200 -7.00 3.09 -11.60
CA LYS A 200 -6.13 1.94 -11.41
C LYS A 200 -6.93 0.63 -11.37
N ILE A 201 -8.04 0.57 -10.64
CA ILE A 201 -8.89 -0.62 -10.55
C ILE A 201 -9.43 -1.01 -11.93
N GLU A 202 -9.91 -0.04 -12.72
CA GLU A 202 -10.43 -0.32 -14.07
C GLU A 202 -9.29 -0.72 -15.04
N ASP A 203 -8.09 -0.16 -14.91
CA ASP A 203 -6.91 -0.56 -15.67
C ASP A 203 -6.53 -2.03 -15.40
N GLU A 204 -6.61 -2.47 -14.15
CA GLU A 204 -6.35 -3.85 -13.75
C GLU A 204 -7.42 -4.85 -14.24
N ARG A 205 -8.62 -4.39 -14.61
CA ARG A 205 -9.69 -5.23 -15.16
C ARG A 205 -9.52 -5.55 -16.64
N GLU A 206 -8.67 -4.80 -17.34
CA GLU A 206 -8.45 -5.02 -18.76
C GLU A 206 -7.64 -6.30 -18.98
N ASP A 207 -8.00 -7.07 -20.01
CA ASP A 207 -7.27 -8.28 -20.40
C ASP A 207 -6.01 -7.89 -21.20
N LYS A 208 -4.93 -7.64 -20.47
CA LYS A 208 -3.61 -7.24 -20.99
C LYS A 208 -2.48 -7.70 -20.10
N GLU A 209 -1.28 -7.74 -20.62
CA GLU A 209 -0.08 -8.18 -19.88
C GLU A 209 0.44 -7.11 -18.92
N PHE A 210 0.50 -5.84 -19.35
CA PHE A 210 1.11 -4.75 -18.61
C PHE A 210 0.08 -3.68 -18.25
N ALA A 211 0.22 -3.10 -17.05
CA ALA A 211 -0.59 -1.96 -16.63
C ALA A 211 -0.23 -0.69 -17.41
N ASP A 212 -1.24 0.09 -17.81
CA ASP A 212 -1.04 1.45 -18.32
C ASP A 212 -0.93 2.47 -17.16
N PHE A 213 -1.39 2.09 -15.98
CA PHE A 213 -1.24 2.86 -14.75
C PHE A 213 0.16 2.69 -14.17
N TYR A 214 1.12 3.45 -14.67
CA TYR A 214 2.50 3.39 -14.19
C TYR A 214 3.26 4.73 -14.33
N ALA A 215 4.37 4.84 -13.61
CA ALA A 215 5.37 5.89 -13.71
C ALA A 215 6.76 5.24 -13.68
N SER A 216 7.60 5.51 -14.68
CA SER A 216 8.96 5.01 -14.68
C SER A 216 9.92 5.93 -13.91
N GLN A 217 11.04 5.36 -13.47
CA GLN A 217 12.05 6.15 -12.76
C GLN A 217 12.70 7.22 -13.64
N SER A 218 12.89 6.93 -14.92
CA SER A 218 13.43 7.87 -15.89
C SER A 218 12.49 9.05 -16.13
N GLU A 219 11.18 8.78 -16.28
CA GLU A 219 10.15 9.80 -16.44
C GLU A 219 10.07 10.74 -15.22
N CYS A 220 10.12 10.20 -14.01
CA CYS A 220 10.02 10.99 -12.77
C CYS A 220 11.19 11.95 -12.54
N LYS A 221 12.31 11.78 -13.23
CA LYS A 221 13.50 12.65 -13.11
C LYS A 221 13.41 13.94 -13.94
N THR A 222 12.50 14.04 -14.87
CA THR A 222 12.42 15.16 -15.81
C THR A 222 11.03 15.76 -15.85
N GLN A 223 10.94 17.07 -16.11
CA GLN A 223 9.65 17.76 -16.24
C GLN A 223 8.83 17.23 -17.43
N ASP A 224 9.50 16.88 -18.54
CA ASP A 224 8.87 16.26 -19.70
C ASP A 224 8.30 14.88 -19.37
N GLY A 225 9.05 14.05 -18.66
CA GLY A 225 8.58 12.74 -18.20
C GLY A 225 7.39 12.83 -17.25
N ILE A 226 7.41 13.76 -16.29
CA ILE A 226 6.27 14.03 -15.40
C ILE A 226 5.03 14.44 -16.22
N SER A 227 5.21 15.27 -17.25
CA SER A 227 4.11 15.66 -18.14
C SER A 227 3.56 14.47 -18.94
N LYS A 228 4.42 13.55 -19.37
CA LYS A 228 4.02 12.30 -20.04
C LYS A 228 3.21 11.40 -19.13
N ILE A 229 3.63 11.20 -17.86
CA ILE A 229 2.87 10.46 -16.86
C ILE A 229 1.47 11.10 -16.70
N TYR A 230 1.42 12.41 -16.50
CA TYR A 230 0.16 13.14 -16.35
C TYR A 230 -0.78 12.93 -17.53
N ALA A 231 -0.26 13.07 -18.77
CA ALA A 231 -1.03 12.87 -19.99
C ALA A 231 -1.54 11.42 -20.11
N ARG A 232 -0.69 10.42 -19.83
CA ARG A 232 -1.02 8.98 -19.85
C ARG A 232 -2.15 8.65 -18.88
N ILE A 233 -2.04 9.06 -17.63
CA ILE A 233 -3.04 8.75 -16.60
C ILE A 233 -4.37 9.46 -16.88
N ASN A 234 -4.35 10.72 -17.35
CA ASN A 234 -5.58 11.40 -17.75
C ASN A 234 -6.22 10.81 -19.01
N ALA A 235 -5.43 10.36 -19.99
CA ALA A 235 -5.94 9.64 -21.15
C ALA A 235 -6.58 8.31 -20.74
N LEU A 236 -5.94 7.58 -19.82
CA LEU A 236 -6.45 6.34 -19.23
C LEU A 236 -7.79 6.59 -18.52
N TYR A 237 -7.86 7.57 -17.63
CA TYR A 237 -9.09 7.97 -16.95
C TYR A 237 -10.22 8.28 -17.94
N LYS A 238 -9.94 9.11 -18.93
CA LYS A 238 -10.95 9.47 -19.95
C LYS A 238 -11.42 8.24 -20.73
N ARG A 239 -10.52 7.35 -21.14
CA ARG A 239 -10.83 6.12 -21.87
C ARG A 239 -11.75 5.21 -21.06
N LEU A 240 -11.43 4.99 -19.78
CA LEU A 240 -12.13 4.04 -18.93
C LEU A 240 -13.47 4.57 -18.38
N PHE A 241 -13.58 5.89 -18.19
CA PHE A 241 -14.76 6.50 -17.56
C PHE A 241 -15.63 7.34 -18.50
N HIS A 242 -15.36 7.32 -19.83
CA HIS A 242 -16.17 8.08 -20.78
C HIS A 242 -17.66 7.72 -20.66
N GLY A 243 -18.44 8.65 -20.10
CA GLY A 243 -19.89 8.50 -19.92
C GLY A 243 -20.34 7.65 -18.71
N LYS A 244 -19.47 6.93 -18.03
CA LYS A 244 -19.82 5.97 -16.96
C LYS A 244 -20.28 6.64 -15.65
N TYR A 245 -19.67 7.79 -15.31
CA TYR A 245 -19.97 8.57 -14.10
C TYR A 245 -20.23 10.04 -14.41
N LYS A 246 -20.94 10.31 -15.53
CA LYS A 246 -21.24 11.64 -16.01
C LYS A 246 -21.97 12.46 -14.93
N GLY A 247 -21.33 13.55 -14.50
CA GLY A 247 -21.87 14.44 -13.48
C GLY A 247 -21.49 14.13 -12.02
N ILE A 248 -20.77 13.01 -11.74
CA ILE A 248 -20.34 12.67 -10.38
C ILE A 248 -18.85 12.94 -10.18
N LEU A 249 -17.98 12.41 -11.03
CA LEU A 249 -16.53 12.45 -10.86
C LEU A 249 -15.79 13.48 -11.72
N GLY A 250 -16.47 14.25 -12.57
CA GLY A 250 -15.82 15.18 -13.50
C GLY A 250 -15.10 14.47 -14.67
N GLU A 251 -14.58 15.25 -15.62
CA GLU A 251 -14.06 14.72 -16.90
C GLU A 251 -12.55 14.47 -16.91
N SER A 252 -11.83 14.88 -15.87
CA SER A 252 -10.38 14.75 -15.78
C SER A 252 -9.90 14.65 -14.33
N ILE A 253 -8.69 14.15 -14.15
CA ILE A 253 -7.96 14.20 -12.90
C ILE A 253 -7.24 15.55 -12.83
N ASN A 254 -7.57 16.36 -11.81
CA ASN A 254 -7.08 17.73 -11.64
C ASN A 254 -6.06 17.81 -10.49
N ILE A 255 -5.03 16.96 -10.54
CA ILE A 255 -3.91 16.93 -9.59
C ILE A 255 -2.70 17.57 -10.28
N LYS A 256 -1.85 18.29 -9.55
CA LYS A 256 -0.59 18.78 -10.11
C LYS A 256 0.24 17.63 -10.70
N PRO A 257 0.85 17.78 -11.89
CA PRO A 257 1.56 16.69 -12.57
C PRO A 257 2.59 15.97 -11.70
N ALA A 258 3.39 16.70 -10.94
CA ALA A 258 4.38 16.10 -10.03
C ALA A 258 3.73 15.31 -8.88
N SER A 259 2.61 15.80 -8.33
CA SER A 259 1.84 15.10 -7.29
C SER A 259 1.22 13.82 -7.84
N LEU A 260 0.63 13.88 -9.04
CA LEU A 260 0.06 12.70 -9.69
C LEU A 260 1.12 11.62 -9.96
N ALA A 261 2.30 12.00 -10.48
CA ALA A 261 3.40 11.08 -10.71
C ALA A 261 3.81 10.34 -9.41
N ARG A 262 3.92 11.06 -8.29
CA ARG A 262 4.23 10.47 -6.98
C ARG A 262 3.15 9.51 -6.50
N ILE A 263 1.87 9.84 -6.69
CA ILE A 263 0.74 8.96 -6.34
C ILE A 263 0.78 7.69 -7.18
N VAL A 264 1.06 7.79 -8.46
CA VAL A 264 1.21 6.62 -9.33
C VAL A 264 2.35 5.72 -8.86
N CYS A 265 3.51 6.28 -8.50
CA CYS A 265 4.63 5.52 -7.92
C CYS A 265 4.23 4.74 -6.65
N GLU A 266 3.40 5.35 -5.79
CA GLU A 266 2.95 4.71 -4.54
C GLU A 266 2.00 3.54 -4.77
N LEU A 267 1.16 3.60 -5.80
CA LEU A 267 0.08 2.65 -6.00
C LEU A 267 0.38 1.59 -7.06
N GLN A 268 1.27 1.85 -8.02
CA GLN A 268 1.44 1.03 -9.23
C GLN A 268 1.77 -0.46 -8.97
N ASN A 269 2.45 -0.77 -7.88
CA ASN A 269 2.91 -2.14 -7.59
C ASN A 269 1.91 -3.02 -6.84
N TYR A 270 0.73 -2.51 -6.52
CA TYR A 270 -0.30 -3.24 -5.77
C TYR A 270 -1.51 -3.53 -6.64
N SER A 271 -2.12 -4.69 -6.50
CA SER A 271 -3.46 -4.95 -7.06
C SER A 271 -4.52 -4.36 -6.14
N LEU A 272 -5.17 -3.29 -6.59
CA LEU A 272 -6.35 -2.76 -5.92
C LEU A 272 -7.60 -3.54 -6.31
N LEU A 273 -7.62 -4.18 -7.48
CA LEU A 273 -8.72 -5.04 -7.91
C LEU A 273 -8.86 -6.25 -6.99
N GLU A 274 -7.75 -6.98 -6.74
CA GLU A 274 -7.74 -8.18 -5.89
C GLU A 274 -7.75 -7.88 -4.39
N THR A 275 -7.42 -6.66 -3.98
CA THR A 275 -7.53 -6.23 -2.58
C THR A 275 -8.99 -6.28 -2.15
N SER A 276 -9.27 -6.96 -1.03
CA SER A 276 -10.64 -7.16 -0.54
C SER A 276 -11.37 -5.83 -0.29
N ALA A 277 -12.70 -5.84 -0.42
CA ALA A 277 -13.51 -4.64 -0.20
C ALA A 277 -13.38 -4.12 1.24
N SER A 278 -13.21 -5.01 2.22
CA SER A 278 -13.00 -4.63 3.62
C SER A 278 -11.69 -3.88 3.83
N VAL A 279 -10.60 -4.30 3.19
CA VAL A 279 -9.30 -3.61 3.24
C VAL A 279 -9.38 -2.24 2.57
N LYS A 280 -10.00 -2.17 1.39
CA LYS A 280 -10.24 -0.89 0.69
C LYS A 280 -11.12 0.04 1.52
N GLY A 281 -12.21 -0.47 2.09
CA GLY A 281 -13.10 0.28 2.97
C GLY A 281 -12.36 0.89 4.17
N ALA A 282 -11.56 0.09 4.88
CA ALA A 282 -10.77 0.57 6.01
C ALA A 282 -9.75 1.66 5.60
N ALA A 283 -9.16 1.58 4.41
CA ALA A 283 -8.27 2.61 3.89
C ALA A 283 -9.00 3.90 3.51
N TYR A 284 -10.21 3.80 2.95
CA TYR A 284 -11.06 4.97 2.70
C TYR A 284 -11.51 5.64 4.00
N GLU A 285 -11.92 4.85 5.01
CA GLU A 285 -12.30 5.36 6.33
C GLU A 285 -11.18 6.15 7.00
N GLU A 286 -9.92 5.76 6.82
CA GLU A 286 -8.76 6.49 7.34
C GLU A 286 -8.68 7.90 6.75
N ILE A 287 -8.88 8.06 5.44
CA ILE A 287 -8.85 9.36 4.76
C ILE A 287 -10.05 10.20 5.19
N VAL A 288 -11.24 9.62 5.13
CA VAL A 288 -12.50 10.30 5.48
C VAL A 288 -12.52 10.64 6.97
N GLY A 289 -12.17 9.68 7.82
CA GLY A 289 -12.22 9.82 9.27
C GLY A 289 -11.31 10.91 9.83
N SER A 290 -10.14 11.10 9.28
CA SER A 290 -9.19 12.14 9.72
C SER A 290 -9.54 13.54 9.22
N ASN A 291 -10.27 13.66 8.11
CA ASN A 291 -10.42 14.91 7.37
C ASN A 291 -11.84 15.48 7.33
N LEU A 292 -12.86 14.63 7.49
CA LEU A 292 -14.28 15.04 7.36
C LEU A 292 -15.05 15.06 8.68
N ARG A 293 -14.44 14.70 9.80
CA ARG A 293 -15.09 14.70 11.14
C ARG A 293 -15.41 16.10 11.69
N GLY A 294 -15.08 17.18 10.97
CA GLY A 294 -15.11 18.54 11.52
C GLY A 294 -16.48 19.20 11.61
N ASP A 295 -17.37 19.08 10.61
CA ASP A 295 -18.46 20.06 10.50
C ASP A 295 -19.89 19.52 10.32
N LYS A 296 -20.12 18.23 10.04
CA LYS A 296 -21.49 17.73 9.71
C LYS A 296 -21.98 16.54 10.51
N GLY A 297 -21.25 16.04 11.50
CA GLY A 297 -21.74 14.98 12.41
C GLY A 297 -22.01 13.62 11.72
N GLU A 298 -21.47 13.38 10.54
CA GLU A 298 -21.58 12.11 9.85
C GLU A 298 -20.57 11.12 10.45
N PHE A 299 -21.09 10.06 11.08
CA PHE A 299 -20.27 9.01 11.68
C PHE A 299 -20.41 7.73 10.87
N PHE A 300 -19.29 7.13 10.49
CA PHE A 300 -19.28 5.77 9.95
C PHE A 300 -19.52 4.77 11.07
N THR A 301 -20.39 3.80 10.82
CA THR A 301 -20.55 2.67 11.73
C THR A 301 -19.26 1.84 11.73
N PRO A 302 -18.65 1.59 12.91
CA PRO A 302 -17.41 0.79 12.97
C PRO A 302 -17.57 -0.58 12.29
N ARG A 303 -16.59 -0.96 11.47
CA ARG A 303 -16.65 -2.19 10.67
C ARG A 303 -16.98 -3.43 11.51
N GLY A 304 -16.36 -3.58 12.67
CA GLY A 304 -16.64 -4.72 13.57
C GLY A 304 -18.10 -4.81 14.02
N VAL A 305 -18.81 -3.67 14.13
CA VAL A 305 -20.26 -3.64 14.44
C VAL A 305 -21.06 -4.08 13.23
N ILE A 306 -20.70 -3.61 12.03
CA ILE A 306 -21.34 -4.00 10.77
C ILE A 306 -21.19 -5.52 10.58
N ASP A 307 -19.97 -6.05 10.68
CA ASP A 307 -19.66 -7.45 10.44
C ASP A 307 -20.35 -8.36 11.48
N ALA A 308 -20.40 -7.95 12.75
CA ALA A 308 -21.15 -8.67 13.78
C ALA A 308 -22.66 -8.70 13.46
N ALA A 309 -23.26 -7.56 13.12
CA ALA A 309 -24.67 -7.49 12.79
C ALA A 309 -25.03 -8.31 11.53
N VAL A 310 -24.21 -8.22 10.47
CA VAL A 310 -24.42 -9.00 9.23
C VAL A 310 -24.23 -10.51 9.49
N THR A 311 -23.27 -10.90 10.34
CA THR A 311 -23.12 -12.30 10.75
C THR A 311 -24.35 -12.82 11.49
N MET A 312 -24.96 -12.00 12.34
CA MET A 312 -26.18 -12.36 13.07
C MET A 312 -27.42 -12.50 12.17
N LEU A 313 -27.43 -11.84 11.00
CA LEU A 313 -28.52 -11.98 10.03
C LEU A 313 -28.51 -13.31 9.29
N ASP A 314 -27.38 -14.04 9.29
CA ASP A 314 -27.19 -15.34 8.64
C ASP A 314 -27.72 -15.36 7.18
N ILE A 315 -27.23 -14.41 6.37
CA ILE A 315 -27.73 -14.12 5.04
C ILE A 315 -27.54 -15.34 4.11
N GLN A 316 -28.66 -15.75 3.49
CA GLN A 316 -28.72 -16.84 2.52
C GLN A 316 -28.69 -16.29 1.08
N PRO A 317 -28.30 -17.11 0.07
CA PRO A 317 -28.21 -16.68 -1.34
C PRO A 317 -29.52 -16.14 -1.93
N GLU A 318 -30.66 -16.57 -1.39
CA GLU A 318 -32.01 -16.21 -1.87
C GLU A 318 -32.57 -14.96 -1.21
N ASP A 319 -31.92 -14.44 -0.16
CA ASP A 319 -32.40 -13.33 0.62
C ASP A 319 -32.37 -12.02 -0.18
N ILE A 320 -33.41 -11.22 0.00
CA ILE A 320 -33.48 -9.85 -0.52
C ILE A 320 -33.10 -8.91 0.64
N CYS A 321 -31.92 -8.33 0.54
CA CYS A 321 -31.41 -7.42 1.54
C CYS A 321 -31.63 -5.96 1.11
N THR A 322 -32.01 -5.10 2.06
CA THR A 322 -32.15 -3.66 1.85
C THR A 322 -31.64 -2.89 3.06
N ASP A 323 -31.08 -1.73 2.79
CA ASP A 323 -30.71 -0.75 3.81
C ASP A 323 -31.33 0.61 3.43
N LEU A 324 -32.34 1.03 4.18
CA LEU A 324 -33.09 2.27 3.89
C LEU A 324 -32.30 3.53 4.27
N ALA A 325 -31.27 3.40 5.06
CA ALA A 325 -30.41 4.50 5.53
C ALA A 325 -28.93 4.18 5.28
N CYS A 326 -28.60 3.68 4.09
CA CYS A 326 -27.32 3.02 3.80
C CYS A 326 -26.08 3.89 4.01
N GLY A 327 -26.20 5.21 4.07
CA GLY A 327 -25.06 6.11 4.19
C GLY A 327 -23.99 5.81 3.14
N SER A 328 -22.77 5.49 3.57
CA SER A 328 -21.66 5.05 2.70
C SER A 328 -21.81 3.62 2.16
N GLY A 329 -22.86 2.90 2.50
CA GLY A 329 -23.10 1.54 2.04
C GLY A 329 -22.40 0.44 2.83
N GLY A 330 -21.89 0.73 4.02
CA GLY A 330 -21.12 -0.24 4.81
C GLY A 330 -21.86 -1.56 5.06
N PHE A 331 -23.14 -1.49 5.50
CA PHE A 331 -23.98 -2.68 5.66
C PHE A 331 -24.28 -3.37 4.33
N VAL A 332 -24.62 -2.61 3.29
CA VAL A 332 -24.93 -3.15 1.96
C VAL A 332 -23.74 -3.95 1.39
N ILE A 333 -22.52 -3.43 1.52
CA ILE A 333 -21.29 -4.10 1.07
C ILE A 333 -21.06 -5.38 1.87
N SER A 334 -21.16 -5.32 3.21
CA SER A 334 -20.95 -6.48 4.07
C SER A 334 -22.00 -7.58 3.83
N MET A 335 -23.28 -7.20 3.63
CA MET A 335 -24.35 -8.15 3.25
C MET A 335 -24.07 -8.81 1.90
N LEU A 336 -23.59 -8.06 0.91
CA LEU A 336 -23.22 -8.60 -0.40
C LEU A 336 -22.03 -9.59 -0.30
N GLU A 337 -21.03 -9.28 0.50
CA GLU A 337 -19.90 -10.17 0.77
C GLU A 337 -20.35 -11.46 1.48
N ALA A 338 -21.24 -11.35 2.48
CA ALA A 338 -21.79 -12.51 3.18
C ALA A 338 -22.58 -13.42 2.23
N GLY A 339 -23.44 -12.87 1.38
CA GLY A 339 -24.19 -13.62 0.37
C GLY A 339 -23.27 -14.32 -0.65
N LYS A 340 -22.22 -13.66 -1.14
CA LYS A 340 -21.22 -14.30 -2.01
C LYS A 340 -20.51 -15.48 -1.32
N ASN A 341 -20.15 -15.32 -0.06
CA ASN A 341 -19.50 -16.37 0.73
C ASN A 341 -20.44 -17.55 0.99
N ALA A 342 -21.73 -17.31 1.20
CA ALA A 342 -22.75 -18.35 1.34
C ALA A 342 -22.89 -19.16 0.05
N ILE A 343 -22.91 -18.51 -1.12
CA ILE A 343 -22.94 -19.19 -2.43
C ILE A 343 -21.68 -20.04 -2.63
N SER A 344 -20.50 -19.51 -2.38
CA SER A 344 -19.24 -20.26 -2.57
C SER A 344 -19.13 -21.48 -1.67
N LYS A 345 -19.75 -21.46 -0.49
CA LYS A 345 -19.83 -22.62 0.42
C LYS A 345 -20.83 -23.67 -0.07
N ASN A 346 -21.90 -23.26 -0.75
CA ASN A 346 -22.96 -24.15 -1.25
C ASN A 346 -22.65 -24.71 -2.66
N THR A 347 -21.74 -24.08 -3.42
CA THR A 347 -21.39 -24.51 -4.79
C THR A 347 -20.26 -25.55 -4.81
N ALA A 348 -20.45 -26.68 -4.10
CA ALA A 348 -19.96 -27.95 -4.65
C ALA A 348 -20.85 -28.42 -5.84
N SER A 349 -21.96 -27.74 -6.13
CA SER A 349 -22.89 -28.05 -7.22
C SER A 349 -23.63 -26.80 -7.66
N GLU A 350 -23.47 -26.47 -8.96
CA GLU A 350 -24.23 -25.51 -9.77
C GLU A 350 -23.82 -24.03 -9.75
N LYS A 351 -23.54 -23.53 -10.97
CA LYS A 351 -23.35 -22.11 -11.29
C LYS A 351 -24.66 -21.35 -11.08
N VAL A 352 -24.75 -20.61 -9.99
CA VAL A 352 -25.84 -19.64 -9.80
C VAL A 352 -25.37 -18.27 -10.30
N ILE A 353 -26.01 -17.79 -11.34
CA ILE A 353 -25.80 -16.46 -11.93
C ILE A 353 -26.60 -15.44 -11.15
N PHE A 354 -25.96 -14.45 -10.56
CA PHE A 354 -26.62 -13.27 -9.99
C PHE A 354 -27.30 -12.47 -11.11
N GLN A 355 -28.61 -12.59 -11.24
CA GLN A 355 -29.44 -11.88 -12.24
C GLN A 355 -30.45 -10.91 -11.62
N ARG A 356 -30.29 -10.43 -10.39
CA ARG A 356 -31.20 -9.40 -9.88
C ARG A 356 -30.46 -8.15 -9.48
N PRO A 357 -30.89 -6.96 -9.95
CA PRO A 357 -30.26 -5.70 -9.55
C PRO A 357 -30.51 -5.48 -8.07
N PHE A 358 -29.45 -5.13 -7.37
CA PHE A 358 -29.51 -4.54 -6.03
C PHE A 358 -30.33 -3.24 -6.16
N VAL A 359 -31.53 -3.19 -5.58
CA VAL A 359 -32.32 -1.95 -5.50
C VAL A 359 -31.83 -1.18 -4.29
N GLY A 360 -30.70 -0.50 -4.45
CA GLY A 360 -30.32 0.60 -3.57
C GLY A 360 -31.11 1.83 -4.00
N ASN A 361 -31.94 2.36 -3.14
CA ASN A 361 -32.53 3.68 -3.37
C ASN A 361 -31.38 4.66 -3.61
N ARG A 362 -31.44 5.37 -4.75
CA ARG A 362 -30.65 6.58 -4.97
C ARG A 362 -31.14 7.61 -3.96
N ALA A 363 -30.58 7.60 -2.78
CA ALA A 363 -30.82 8.65 -1.80
C ALA A 363 -29.79 9.75 -2.04
N PHE A 364 -30.24 10.80 -2.67
CA PHE A 364 -29.97 12.22 -2.44
C PHE A 364 -28.53 12.55 -2.00
N PHE A 365 -27.68 12.84 -2.99
CA PHE A 365 -26.66 13.87 -2.83
C PHE A 365 -27.24 15.20 -3.37
N GLN A 366 -27.74 16.05 -2.49
CA GLN A 366 -27.80 17.48 -2.65
C GLN A 366 -26.62 18.13 -1.93
#